data_de97271c9aa8b504b288facb73d697d2
#
_entry.id   de97271c9aa8b504b288facb73d697d2
#
_cell.length_a   1.000
_cell.length_b   1.000
_cell.length_c   1.000
_cell.angle_alpha   90.00
_cell.angle_beta   90.00
_cell.angle_gamma   90.00
#
_symmetry.space_group_name_H-M   'P 1'
#
loop_
_entity.id
_entity.type
_entity.pdbx_description
1 polymer ?
#
loop_
_entity_poly.entity_id
_entity_poly.type
_entity_poly.pdbx_seq_one_letter_code
_entity_poly.pdbx_strand_id
1 'polypeptide(L)'
;MVSAQLEAGDVTENDAAAQIASAISGKGIICSAATTGRVNFLAREAGVFTVNRKLVDAVNFIDPSITLATLREFDRVRAGQVVATIKIIPYAVPESSVAAVLALCRDKNMLGVEPFSGRTVGLVQGTDTALKTSVLDKTRQVLEARLTVNLGAVATELRVAHAAEPMACAIQDAADVSDIVVVFGASAVADRNDVLPTAIREAGGTVTYVGMPVDPGNLLVLGEIDGKPVIGAPGCARSVKENGFDWVLDRLMAGMSVMPKDIAAMGVGGLLLDSPARIAPRDGRASRKRDLAVMIAVLAAGQSSRMGGANKLLAIFDGKPLVRRSVENAVEADRGRVIAVTGHMADEIAASLRGLDVSIVHNPAYALGLASSIKAALVAAPADCDGLMIHLGDMPAVSAQHIRMMIDLFRQHNGNAVVRAVTDEVERGNPVIVPRQLYEAISVLSGDVGARHIIEASELPIVDVPIGSAARIDVDTREAVVNAGGRIV
;
A
#
# COMPACT_ATOMS: atom_id res chain seq x y z
N MET A 1 -47.12 9.35 9.52
CA MET A 1 -46.36 10.55 9.25
C MET A 1 -46.06 11.20 10.58
N VAL A 2 -44.82 11.19 11.04
CA VAL A 2 -44.42 11.93 12.26
C VAL A 2 -44.15 13.36 11.80
N SER A 3 -45.03 14.30 12.12
CA SER A 3 -44.76 15.72 11.96
C SER A 3 -43.94 16.18 13.17
N ALA A 4 -42.69 16.57 12.97
CA ALA A 4 -41.91 17.22 14.00
C ALA A 4 -42.53 18.58 14.29
N GLN A 5 -42.87 18.86 15.54
CA GLN A 5 -43.32 20.17 16.00
C GLN A 5 -42.11 20.89 16.60
N LEU A 6 -41.77 22.05 16.06
CA LEU A 6 -40.72 22.91 16.63
C LEU A 6 -41.26 23.54 17.95
N GLU A 7 -40.45 23.46 18.98
CA GLU A 7 -40.74 24.17 20.26
C GLU A 7 -40.22 25.60 20.18
N ALA A 8 -40.75 26.45 21.06
CA ALA A 8 -40.30 27.85 21.14
C ALA A 8 -38.83 27.88 21.63
N GLY A 9 -37.95 28.46 20.81
CA GLY A 9 -36.51 28.48 21.09
C GLY A 9 -35.72 27.37 20.41
N ASP A 10 -36.35 26.61 19.48
CA ASP A 10 -35.66 25.65 18.61
C ASP A 10 -35.14 26.30 17.34
N VAL A 11 -33.96 25.90 16.89
CA VAL A 11 -33.36 26.23 15.59
C VAL A 11 -33.44 25.00 14.68
N THR A 12 -33.91 25.17 13.46
CA THR A 12 -33.99 24.04 12.49
C THR A 12 -32.63 23.42 12.22
N GLU A 13 -32.62 22.16 11.84
CA GLU A 13 -31.36 21.42 11.56
C GLU A 13 -30.49 22.12 10.51
N ASN A 14 -31.09 22.69 9.46
CA ASN A 14 -30.34 23.37 8.40
C ASN A 14 -29.81 24.73 8.85
N ASP A 15 -30.60 25.51 9.58
CA ASP A 15 -30.18 26.81 10.09
C ASP A 15 -29.07 26.67 11.13
N ALA A 16 -29.20 25.71 12.05
CA ALA A 16 -28.17 25.42 13.04
C ALA A 16 -26.85 24.98 12.37
N ALA A 17 -26.92 24.03 11.42
CA ALA A 17 -25.76 23.59 10.67
C ALA A 17 -25.07 24.73 9.91
N ALA A 18 -25.85 25.60 9.24
CA ALA A 18 -25.32 26.73 8.50
C ALA A 18 -24.64 27.77 9.41
N GLN A 19 -25.29 28.14 10.54
CA GLN A 19 -24.72 29.07 11.52
C GLN A 19 -23.40 28.56 12.09
N ILE A 20 -23.36 27.30 12.54
CA ILE A 20 -22.16 26.71 13.09
C ILE A 20 -21.09 26.59 12.02
N ALA A 21 -21.43 26.12 10.81
CA ALA A 21 -20.47 26.00 9.73
C ALA A 21 -19.80 27.35 9.39
N SER A 22 -20.57 28.42 9.37
CA SER A 22 -20.04 29.77 9.13
C SER A 22 -19.05 30.21 10.22
N ALA A 23 -19.32 29.83 11.49
CA ALA A 23 -18.49 30.22 12.62
C ALA A 23 -17.16 29.43 12.72
N ILE A 24 -17.13 28.19 12.22
CA ILE A 24 -15.94 27.32 12.34
C ILE A 24 -15.10 27.24 11.08
N SER A 25 -15.62 27.73 9.93
CA SER A 25 -14.92 27.73 8.66
C SER A 25 -13.81 28.77 8.65
N GLY A 26 -12.58 28.34 8.39
CA GLY A 26 -11.41 29.20 8.30
C GLY A 26 -10.84 29.32 6.88
N LYS A 27 -9.59 29.78 6.81
CA LYS A 27 -8.87 30.00 5.56
C LYS A 27 -8.82 28.73 4.70
N GLY A 28 -9.02 28.87 3.38
CA GLY A 28 -8.86 27.76 2.43
C GLY A 28 -10.02 26.75 2.44
N ILE A 29 -11.15 27.05 3.12
CA ILE A 29 -12.32 26.18 3.19
C ILE A 29 -13.52 26.80 2.45
N ILE A 30 -14.30 25.94 1.79
CA ILE A 30 -15.59 26.23 1.19
C ILE A 30 -16.64 25.36 1.88
N CYS A 31 -17.75 25.96 2.33
CA CYS A 31 -18.88 25.24 2.88
C CYS A 31 -19.89 24.87 1.78
N SER A 32 -20.42 23.65 1.82
CA SER A 32 -21.59 23.29 1.03
C SER A 32 -22.85 24.01 1.55
N ALA A 33 -23.92 24.03 0.76
CA ALA A 33 -25.22 24.37 1.28
C ALA A 33 -25.67 23.40 2.38
N ALA A 34 -26.38 23.91 3.39
CA ALA A 34 -26.97 23.08 4.43
C ALA A 34 -28.13 22.27 3.85
N THR A 35 -28.09 20.96 4.00
CA THR A 35 -29.10 20.03 3.50
C THR A 35 -29.31 18.90 4.48
N THR A 36 -30.53 18.65 4.92
CA THR A 36 -30.84 17.61 5.93
C THR A 36 -29.95 17.71 7.17
N GLY A 37 -29.76 18.92 7.69
CA GLY A 37 -28.94 19.20 8.87
C GLY A 37 -27.44 19.00 8.70
N ARG A 38 -26.94 18.90 7.46
CA ARG A 38 -25.52 18.65 7.16
C ARG A 38 -24.90 19.80 6.36
N VAL A 39 -23.68 20.17 6.73
CA VAL A 39 -22.78 20.99 5.93
C VAL A 39 -21.44 20.28 5.81
N ASN A 40 -20.92 20.13 4.60
CA ASN A 40 -19.59 19.66 4.32
C ASN A 40 -18.62 20.82 4.15
N PHE A 41 -17.43 20.68 4.70
CA PHE A 41 -16.32 21.62 4.53
C PHE A 41 -15.37 21.04 3.49
N LEU A 42 -15.11 21.76 2.42
CA LEU A 42 -14.28 21.32 1.32
C LEU A 42 -13.02 22.18 1.25
N ALA A 43 -11.89 21.56 0.94
CA ALA A 43 -10.65 22.27 0.65
C ALA A 43 -10.82 23.10 -0.65
N ARG A 44 -10.53 24.41 -0.60
CA ARG A 44 -10.58 25.28 -1.78
C ARG A 44 -9.49 24.92 -2.77
N GLU A 45 -8.31 24.60 -2.26
CA GLU A 45 -7.09 24.30 -3.01
C GLU A 45 -6.40 23.08 -2.39
N ALA A 46 -5.43 22.51 -3.11
CA ALA A 46 -4.58 21.47 -2.56
C ALA A 46 -3.64 22.07 -1.49
N GLY A 47 -3.46 21.37 -0.38
CA GLY A 47 -2.67 21.87 0.73
C GLY A 47 -2.64 20.93 1.91
N VAL A 48 -2.36 21.47 3.09
CA VAL A 48 -2.31 20.78 4.37
C VAL A 48 -3.51 21.23 5.23
N PHE A 49 -4.30 20.27 5.68
CA PHE A 49 -5.45 20.54 6.54
C PHE A 49 -4.99 20.87 7.96
N THR A 50 -5.54 21.93 8.54
CA THR A 50 -5.28 22.35 9.91
C THR A 50 -6.58 22.32 10.72
N VAL A 51 -6.50 21.81 11.94
CA VAL A 51 -7.66 21.70 12.84
C VAL A 51 -7.26 21.91 14.30
N ASN A 52 -8.07 22.64 15.03
CA ASN A 52 -7.91 22.73 16.48
C ASN A 52 -8.70 21.59 17.15
N ARG A 53 -8.03 20.48 17.41
CA ARG A 53 -8.62 19.30 18.02
C ARG A 53 -9.38 19.61 19.31
N LYS A 54 -8.83 20.45 20.19
CA LYS A 54 -9.49 20.78 21.46
C LYS A 54 -10.83 21.49 21.25
N LEU A 55 -10.94 22.32 20.21
CA LEU A 55 -12.20 22.98 19.88
C LEU A 55 -13.20 22.00 19.25
N VAL A 56 -12.76 21.07 18.41
CA VAL A 56 -13.61 20.02 17.85
C VAL A 56 -14.19 19.15 18.97
N ASP A 57 -13.35 18.69 19.89
CA ASP A 57 -13.78 17.89 21.04
C ASP A 57 -14.79 18.70 21.89
N ALA A 58 -14.52 19.97 22.16
CA ALA A 58 -15.39 20.83 22.96
C ALA A 58 -16.75 21.08 22.28
N VAL A 59 -16.81 21.26 20.95
CA VAL A 59 -18.09 21.36 20.21
C VAL A 59 -18.90 20.09 20.38
N ASN A 60 -18.29 18.93 20.20
CA ASN A 60 -18.96 17.63 20.33
C ASN A 60 -19.42 17.32 21.76
N PHE A 61 -18.85 17.99 22.77
CA PHE A 61 -19.28 17.85 24.17
C PHE A 61 -20.45 18.77 24.58
N ILE A 62 -20.77 19.81 23.79
CA ILE A 62 -21.84 20.76 24.13
C ILE A 62 -23.21 20.07 24.09
N ASP A 63 -23.49 19.37 22.99
CA ASP A 63 -24.77 18.71 22.74
C ASP A 63 -24.56 17.51 21.83
N PRO A 64 -24.96 16.29 22.20
CA PRO A 64 -24.81 15.10 21.37
C PRO A 64 -25.60 15.16 20.07
N SER A 65 -26.56 16.07 19.95
CA SER A 65 -27.32 16.34 18.71
C SER A 65 -26.50 17.10 17.66
N ILE A 66 -25.39 17.73 18.07
CA ILE A 66 -24.49 18.50 17.21
C ILE A 66 -23.19 17.71 17.05
N THR A 67 -22.90 17.18 15.85
CA THR A 67 -21.72 16.35 15.61
C THR A 67 -20.81 16.98 14.56
N LEU A 68 -19.52 17.11 14.90
CA LEU A 68 -18.46 17.58 14.00
C LEU A 68 -17.40 16.49 13.85
N ALA A 69 -17.20 16.00 12.63
CA ALA A 69 -16.17 15.06 12.28
C ALA A 69 -15.19 15.69 11.28
N THR A 70 -13.89 15.38 11.42
CA THR A 70 -12.81 15.97 10.61
C THR A 70 -11.82 14.92 10.15
N LEU A 71 -11.02 15.23 9.11
CA LEU A 71 -9.77 14.54 8.85
C LEU A 71 -8.78 14.77 10.01
N ARG A 72 -7.66 14.04 9.98
CA ARG A 72 -6.57 14.26 10.95
C ARG A 72 -5.88 15.59 10.68
N GLU A 73 -5.42 16.23 11.73
CA GLU A 73 -4.58 17.42 11.62
C GLU A 73 -3.33 17.12 10.77
N PHE A 74 -3.02 18.04 9.87
CA PHE A 74 -1.93 17.99 8.91
C PHE A 74 -2.06 16.91 7.80
N ASP A 75 -3.23 16.29 7.62
CA ASP A 75 -3.46 15.47 6.43
C ASP A 75 -3.35 16.33 5.17
N ARG A 76 -2.66 15.79 4.16
CA ARG A 76 -2.62 16.38 2.82
C ARG A 76 -3.97 16.24 2.15
N VAL A 77 -4.44 17.32 1.55
CA VAL A 77 -5.76 17.38 0.90
C VAL A 77 -5.68 17.90 -0.53
N ARG A 78 -6.64 17.51 -1.35
CA ARG A 78 -6.81 17.99 -2.73
C ARG A 78 -7.90 19.03 -2.81
N ALA A 79 -7.87 19.89 -3.82
CA ALA A 79 -8.97 20.79 -4.09
C ALA A 79 -10.30 20.03 -4.24
N GLY A 80 -11.35 20.52 -3.60
CA GLY A 80 -12.67 19.90 -3.58
C GLY A 80 -12.82 18.69 -2.63
N GLN A 81 -11.78 18.28 -1.93
CA GLN A 81 -11.87 17.19 -0.95
C GLN A 81 -12.63 17.65 0.30
N VAL A 82 -13.56 16.80 0.78
CA VAL A 82 -14.23 17.02 2.07
C VAL A 82 -13.23 16.82 3.20
N VAL A 83 -13.04 17.84 4.04
CA VAL A 83 -12.08 17.85 5.16
C VAL A 83 -12.76 17.74 6.52
N ALA A 84 -14.03 18.16 6.58
CA ALA A 84 -14.85 18.04 7.78
C ALA A 84 -16.33 18.01 7.40
N THR A 85 -17.18 17.57 8.31
CA THR A 85 -18.64 17.64 8.18
C THR A 85 -19.25 17.94 9.53
N ILE A 86 -20.22 18.88 9.55
CA ILE A 86 -21.12 19.05 10.68
C ILE A 86 -22.47 18.45 10.36
N LYS A 87 -23.07 17.79 11.33
CA LYS A 87 -24.39 17.18 11.21
C LYS A 87 -25.21 17.47 12.48
N ILE A 88 -26.38 18.03 12.29
CA ILE A 88 -27.42 18.12 13.31
C ILE A 88 -28.29 16.87 13.17
N ILE A 89 -28.35 16.06 14.23
CA ILE A 89 -29.00 14.75 14.20
C ILE A 89 -30.54 14.84 14.16
N PRO A 90 -31.22 15.60 15.06
CA PRO A 90 -32.66 15.78 15.01
C PRO A 90 -33.07 16.88 14.02
N TYR A 91 -34.35 17.05 13.77
CA TYR A 91 -34.90 18.09 12.88
C TYR A 91 -34.69 19.53 13.40
N ALA A 92 -34.46 19.66 14.72
CA ALA A 92 -34.15 20.94 15.37
C ALA A 92 -33.32 20.70 16.64
N VAL A 93 -32.62 21.74 17.08
CA VAL A 93 -31.84 21.77 18.31
C VAL A 93 -32.13 23.05 19.09
N PRO A 94 -31.98 23.08 20.45
CA PRO A 94 -32.14 24.26 21.23
C PRO A 94 -31.23 25.41 20.78
N GLU A 95 -31.76 26.63 20.67
CA GLU A 95 -30.97 27.82 20.35
C GLU A 95 -29.80 28.01 21.33
N SER A 96 -29.99 27.64 22.58
CA SER A 96 -28.95 27.68 23.61
C SER A 96 -27.73 26.81 23.27
N SER A 97 -27.93 25.62 22.69
CA SER A 97 -26.84 24.73 22.24
C SER A 97 -26.07 25.36 21.07
N VAL A 98 -26.79 25.92 20.08
CA VAL A 98 -26.16 26.64 18.96
C VAL A 98 -25.38 27.85 19.46
N ALA A 99 -25.98 28.67 20.33
CA ALA A 99 -25.32 29.84 20.91
C ALA A 99 -24.05 29.49 21.70
N ALA A 100 -24.06 28.37 22.43
CA ALA A 100 -22.88 27.86 23.15
C ALA A 100 -21.74 27.49 22.18
N VAL A 101 -22.05 26.82 21.06
CA VAL A 101 -21.06 26.50 20.02
C VAL A 101 -20.50 27.79 19.41
N LEU A 102 -21.35 28.73 19.03
CA LEU A 102 -20.93 30.00 18.44
C LEU A 102 -20.04 30.80 19.39
N ALA A 103 -20.38 30.83 20.69
CA ALA A 103 -19.57 31.51 21.71
C ALA A 103 -18.20 30.84 21.89
N LEU A 104 -18.16 29.50 21.86
CA LEU A 104 -16.91 28.73 21.95
C LEU A 104 -15.96 29.00 20.78
N CYS A 105 -16.52 29.20 19.58
CA CYS A 105 -15.75 29.34 18.33
C CYS A 105 -15.39 30.81 18.01
N ARG A 106 -15.95 31.77 18.72
CA ARG A 106 -15.74 33.19 18.46
C ARG A 106 -14.25 33.54 18.44
N ASP A 107 -13.82 34.20 17.36
CA ASP A 107 -12.45 34.66 17.13
C ASP A 107 -11.37 33.56 17.20
N LYS A 108 -11.76 32.30 16.91
CA LYS A 108 -10.85 31.17 16.93
C LYS A 108 -10.84 30.48 15.57
N ASN A 109 -9.65 30.25 15.02
CA ASN A 109 -9.48 29.41 13.85
C ASN A 109 -9.64 27.93 14.26
N MET A 110 -10.73 27.31 13.83
CA MET A 110 -10.97 25.90 14.14
C MET A 110 -10.51 24.98 13.01
N LEU A 111 -10.93 25.27 11.79
CA LEU A 111 -10.62 24.49 10.59
C LEU A 111 -9.93 25.38 9.56
N GLY A 112 -8.94 24.84 8.84
CA GLY A 112 -8.26 25.57 7.78
C GLY A 112 -7.57 24.63 6.79
N VAL A 113 -7.16 25.19 5.67
CA VAL A 113 -6.24 24.53 4.70
C VAL A 113 -5.16 25.56 4.36
N GLU A 114 -3.91 25.20 4.66
CA GLU A 114 -2.76 25.95 4.21
C GLU A 114 -2.40 25.45 2.80
N PRO A 115 -2.55 26.28 1.75
CA PRO A 115 -2.35 25.85 0.37
C PRO A 115 -0.89 25.61 0.07
N PHE A 116 -0.59 24.67 -0.82
CA PHE A 116 0.73 24.54 -1.40
C PHE A 116 1.04 25.76 -2.27
N SER A 117 2.25 26.33 -2.09
CA SER A 117 2.63 27.59 -2.72
C SER A 117 3.58 27.44 -3.91
N GLY A 118 3.76 26.23 -4.43
CA GLY A 118 4.64 26.00 -5.60
C GLY A 118 6.11 26.21 -5.31
N ARG A 119 6.57 25.89 -4.08
CA ARG A 119 7.96 26.07 -3.65
C ARG A 119 8.92 25.19 -4.44
N THR A 120 10.13 25.69 -4.61
CA THR A 120 11.22 25.00 -5.27
C THR A 120 12.11 24.24 -4.27
N VAL A 121 12.66 23.12 -4.71
CA VAL A 121 13.52 22.25 -3.90
C VAL A 121 14.88 22.08 -4.58
N GLY A 122 15.95 22.36 -3.84
CA GLY A 122 17.32 21.96 -4.20
C GLY A 122 17.60 20.55 -3.68
N LEU A 123 17.94 19.62 -4.58
CA LEU A 123 18.27 18.24 -4.23
C LEU A 123 19.79 18.06 -4.16
N VAL A 124 20.30 17.70 -2.99
CA VAL A 124 21.70 17.31 -2.79
C VAL A 124 21.77 15.80 -2.53
N GLN A 125 22.59 15.09 -3.30
CA GLN A 125 22.79 13.65 -3.13
C GLN A 125 24.25 13.32 -2.85
N GLY A 126 24.54 12.79 -1.67
CA GLY A 126 25.85 12.23 -1.33
C GLY A 126 26.11 10.94 -2.08
N THR A 127 27.29 10.80 -2.66
CA THR A 127 27.71 9.62 -3.43
C THR A 127 28.89 8.93 -2.75
N ASP A 128 28.97 7.61 -2.88
CA ASP A 128 30.13 6.81 -2.57
C ASP A 128 30.37 5.76 -3.67
N THR A 129 31.43 4.97 -3.55
CA THR A 129 31.80 3.95 -4.53
C THR A 129 30.81 2.78 -4.60
N ALA A 130 30.00 2.57 -3.59
CA ALA A 130 29.03 1.49 -3.51
C ALA A 130 27.64 1.88 -4.06
N LEU A 131 27.34 3.19 -4.13
CA LEU A 131 26.04 3.70 -4.52
C LEU A 131 25.93 3.84 -6.05
N LYS A 132 25.06 3.03 -6.66
CA LYS A 132 24.85 3.04 -8.12
C LYS A 132 24.14 4.33 -8.57
N THR A 133 24.53 4.90 -9.70
CA THR A 133 23.90 6.07 -10.31
C THR A 133 22.38 5.90 -10.49
N SER A 134 21.91 4.69 -10.83
CA SER A 134 20.48 4.38 -10.96
C SER A 134 19.68 4.59 -9.67
N VAL A 135 20.31 4.50 -8.49
CA VAL A 135 19.65 4.80 -7.21
C VAL A 135 19.47 6.30 -7.05
N LEU A 136 20.45 7.10 -7.48
CA LEU A 136 20.37 8.55 -7.46
C LEU A 136 19.28 9.05 -8.41
N ASP A 137 19.22 8.51 -9.63
CA ASP A 137 18.20 8.84 -10.63
C ASP A 137 16.80 8.50 -10.12
N LYS A 138 16.64 7.32 -9.54
CA LYS A 138 15.38 6.91 -8.91
C LYS A 138 14.99 7.82 -7.74
N THR A 139 15.95 8.23 -6.91
CA THR A 139 15.71 9.14 -5.79
C THR A 139 15.15 10.47 -6.29
N ARG A 140 15.73 11.04 -7.34
CA ARG A 140 15.23 12.25 -8.00
C ARG A 140 13.80 12.06 -8.49
N GLN A 141 13.52 10.99 -9.26
CA GLN A 141 12.18 10.70 -9.78
C GLN A 141 11.13 10.58 -8.67
N VAL A 142 11.48 9.91 -7.57
CA VAL A 142 10.59 9.75 -6.41
C VAL A 142 10.32 11.08 -5.72
N LEU A 143 11.33 11.96 -5.60
CA LEU A 143 11.17 13.30 -5.05
C LEU A 143 10.31 14.17 -5.98
N GLU A 144 10.55 14.15 -7.28
CA GLU A 144 9.75 14.89 -8.28
C GLU A 144 8.29 14.48 -8.24
N ALA A 145 7.99 13.17 -8.11
CA ALA A 145 6.62 12.69 -7.96
C ALA A 145 5.93 13.23 -6.69
N ARG A 146 6.65 13.34 -5.57
CA ARG A 146 6.14 13.98 -4.35
C ARG A 146 5.87 15.46 -4.55
N LEU A 147 6.83 16.17 -5.15
CA LEU A 147 6.71 17.60 -5.39
C LEU A 147 5.61 17.96 -6.36
N THR A 148 5.34 17.11 -7.35
CA THR A 148 4.21 17.31 -8.27
C THR A 148 2.87 17.39 -7.53
N VAL A 149 2.69 16.56 -6.48
CA VAL A 149 1.47 16.58 -5.66
C VAL A 149 1.38 17.87 -4.83
N ASN A 150 2.52 18.41 -4.43
CA ASN A 150 2.63 19.63 -3.60
C ASN A 150 2.82 20.89 -4.45
N LEU A 151 2.57 20.80 -5.75
CA LEU A 151 2.72 21.90 -6.73
C LEU A 151 4.15 22.47 -6.82
N GLY A 152 5.16 21.72 -6.34
CA GLY A 152 6.55 22.12 -6.35
C GLY A 152 7.36 21.48 -7.46
N ALA A 153 8.64 21.87 -7.54
CA ALA A 153 9.58 21.34 -8.53
C ALA A 153 11.00 21.26 -7.96
N VAL A 154 11.82 20.39 -8.53
CA VAL A 154 13.27 20.38 -8.27
C VAL A 154 13.92 21.51 -9.09
N ALA A 155 14.48 22.50 -8.40
CA ALA A 155 15.19 23.63 -9.03
C ALA A 155 16.60 23.25 -9.48
N THR A 156 17.30 22.46 -8.68
CA THR A 156 18.65 21.98 -8.96
C THR A 156 18.91 20.61 -8.36
N GLU A 157 19.82 19.84 -8.94
CA GLU A 157 20.34 18.61 -8.37
C GLU A 157 21.87 18.63 -8.35
N LEU A 158 22.45 18.39 -7.19
CA LEU A 158 23.89 18.30 -6.99
C LEU A 158 24.25 16.93 -6.43
N ARG A 159 25.18 16.24 -7.10
CA ARG A 159 25.70 14.92 -6.70
C ARG A 159 27.16 15.07 -6.33
N VAL A 160 27.47 14.90 -5.05
CA VAL A 160 28.81 15.18 -4.50
C VAL A 160 29.29 14.02 -3.64
N ALA A 161 30.60 13.95 -3.37
CA ALA A 161 31.15 12.96 -2.46
C ALA A 161 30.46 13.04 -1.09
N HIS A 162 30.15 11.89 -0.48
CA HIS A 162 29.55 11.82 0.87
C HIS A 162 30.57 12.14 1.95
N ALA A 163 30.98 13.39 1.99
CA ALA A 163 31.89 13.98 2.98
C ALA A 163 31.40 15.37 3.37
N ALA A 164 31.72 15.84 4.57
CA ALA A 164 31.14 17.06 5.13
C ALA A 164 31.38 18.30 4.24
N GLU A 165 32.59 18.56 3.84
CA GLU A 165 32.96 19.75 3.03
C GLU A 165 32.29 19.78 1.64
N PRO A 166 32.34 18.71 0.78
CA PRO A 166 31.66 18.74 -0.51
C PRO A 166 30.12 18.87 -0.36
N MET A 167 29.52 18.22 0.67
CA MET A 167 28.10 18.34 0.92
C MET A 167 27.72 19.73 1.46
N ALA A 168 28.58 20.37 2.27
CA ALA A 168 28.34 21.72 2.75
C ALA A 168 28.29 22.74 1.59
N CYS A 169 29.26 22.69 0.67
CA CYS A 169 29.25 23.53 -0.53
C CYS A 169 27.99 23.31 -1.36
N ALA A 170 27.62 22.05 -1.59
CA ALA A 170 26.40 21.71 -2.36
C ALA A 170 25.10 22.17 -1.67
N ILE A 171 25.03 22.14 -0.33
CA ILE A 171 23.89 22.66 0.44
C ILE A 171 23.78 24.19 0.26
N GLN A 172 24.89 24.93 0.30
CA GLN A 172 24.88 26.36 0.05
C GLN A 172 24.43 26.69 -1.38
N ASP A 173 25.04 26.06 -2.39
CA ASP A 173 24.67 26.25 -3.81
C ASP A 173 23.20 25.94 -4.06
N ALA A 174 22.68 24.89 -3.45
CA ALA A 174 21.25 24.53 -3.54
C ALA A 174 20.34 25.55 -2.84
N ALA A 175 20.76 26.05 -1.69
CA ALA A 175 20.00 27.06 -0.94
C ALA A 175 19.92 28.40 -1.69
N ASP A 176 20.90 28.76 -2.46
CA ASP A 176 20.92 30.02 -3.23
C ASP A 176 19.79 30.06 -4.27
N VAL A 177 19.44 28.90 -4.86
CA VAL A 177 18.51 28.80 -6.00
C VAL A 177 17.16 28.10 -5.68
N SER A 178 16.92 27.76 -4.42
CA SER A 178 15.68 27.07 -4.00
C SER A 178 15.12 27.58 -2.69
N ASP A 179 13.85 27.25 -2.42
CA ASP A 179 13.16 27.62 -1.18
C ASP A 179 13.40 26.62 -0.04
N ILE A 180 13.69 25.35 -0.39
CA ILE A 180 13.91 24.24 0.53
C ILE A 180 15.07 23.40 0.00
N VAL A 181 15.97 22.94 0.85
CA VAL A 181 17.02 21.99 0.47
C VAL A 181 16.69 20.60 1.01
N VAL A 182 16.68 19.59 0.14
CA VAL A 182 16.53 18.17 0.51
C VAL A 182 17.85 17.45 0.24
N VAL A 183 18.39 16.83 1.28
CA VAL A 183 19.70 16.18 1.25
C VAL A 183 19.55 14.68 1.49
N PHE A 184 20.05 13.86 0.56
CA PHE A 184 20.17 12.41 0.74
C PHE A 184 21.62 12.02 0.95
N GLY A 185 21.94 11.45 2.10
CA GLY A 185 23.26 10.86 2.36
C GLY A 185 23.46 9.52 1.62
N ALA A 186 24.69 9.10 1.37
CA ALA A 186 25.00 7.75 0.92
C ALA A 186 24.80 6.72 2.03
N SER A 187 24.94 7.12 3.30
CA SER A 187 24.66 6.32 4.50
C SER A 187 23.52 6.93 5.31
N ALA A 188 22.96 6.12 6.23
CA ALA A 188 21.98 6.58 7.19
C ALA A 188 22.63 7.48 8.25
N VAL A 189 21.89 8.48 8.72
CA VAL A 189 22.31 9.35 9.84
C VAL A 189 21.96 8.66 11.15
N ALA A 190 22.96 8.27 11.93
CA ALA A 190 22.78 7.62 13.23
C ALA A 190 23.16 8.53 14.41
N ASP A 191 23.96 9.56 14.16
CA ASP A 191 24.52 10.47 15.18
C ASP A 191 24.41 11.92 14.75
N ARG A 192 24.42 12.85 15.74
CA ARG A 192 24.38 14.30 15.48
C ARG A 192 25.67 14.85 14.85
N ASN A 193 26.75 14.06 14.87
CA ASN A 193 28.04 14.42 14.30
C ASN A 193 28.33 13.67 12.99
N ASP A 194 27.35 12.94 12.46
CA ASP A 194 27.47 12.32 11.15
C ASP A 194 27.67 13.36 10.03
N VAL A 195 28.06 12.87 8.85
CA VAL A 195 28.42 13.69 7.69
C VAL A 195 27.36 14.75 7.37
N LEU A 196 26.08 14.37 7.35
CA LEU A 196 25.00 15.26 6.94
C LEU A 196 24.73 16.39 7.95
N PRO A 197 24.52 16.11 9.27
CA PRO A 197 24.41 17.17 10.27
C PRO A 197 25.66 18.09 10.33
N THR A 198 26.85 17.51 10.12
CA THR A 198 28.10 18.27 10.06
C THR A 198 28.14 19.18 8.83
N ALA A 199 27.77 18.66 7.65
CA ALA A 199 27.72 19.45 6.42
C ALA A 199 26.76 20.66 6.53
N ILE A 200 25.58 20.47 7.17
CA ILE A 200 24.65 21.59 7.40
C ILE A 200 25.33 22.70 8.25
N ARG A 201 26.08 22.33 9.30
CA ARG A 201 26.77 23.32 10.15
C ARG A 201 27.93 23.98 9.41
N GLU A 202 28.74 23.22 8.65
CA GLU A 202 29.85 23.75 7.85
C GLU A 202 29.36 24.66 6.71
N ALA A 203 28.14 24.43 6.19
CA ALA A 203 27.46 25.34 5.29
C ALA A 203 26.98 26.64 5.95
N GLY A 204 27.26 26.87 7.24
CA GLY A 204 26.75 28.01 8.00
C GLY A 204 25.34 27.88 8.51
N GLY A 205 24.72 26.72 8.33
CA GLY A 205 23.36 26.43 8.78
C GLY A 205 23.29 25.93 10.24
N THR A 206 22.08 25.75 10.72
CA THR A 206 21.78 25.24 12.06
C THR A 206 21.02 23.92 11.95
N VAL A 207 21.45 22.89 12.69
CA VAL A 207 20.71 21.64 12.84
C VAL A 207 19.75 21.77 14.01
N THR A 208 18.46 21.79 13.74
CA THR A 208 17.40 22.00 14.72
C THR A 208 16.89 20.71 15.37
N TYR A 209 16.88 19.60 14.59
CA TYR A 209 16.39 18.30 15.07
C TYR A 209 17.06 17.13 14.33
N VAL A 210 17.30 16.03 15.06
CA VAL A 210 17.84 14.79 14.50
C VAL A 210 17.02 13.63 15.02
N GLY A 211 16.50 12.85 14.11
CA GLY A 211 15.55 11.77 14.39
C GLY A 211 14.09 12.22 14.34
N MET A 212 13.16 11.28 14.33
CA MET A 212 11.73 11.56 14.51
C MET A 212 10.99 10.29 14.97
N PRO A 213 9.87 10.43 15.73
CA PRO A 213 9.11 9.29 16.23
C PRO A 213 8.10 8.77 15.17
N VAL A 214 8.52 8.64 13.91
CA VAL A 214 7.70 8.10 12.81
C VAL A 214 8.47 6.99 12.13
N ASP A 215 7.85 5.84 11.95
CA ASP A 215 8.47 4.67 11.33
C ASP A 215 7.58 4.11 10.18
N PRO A 216 8.09 4.17 8.93
CA PRO A 216 9.41 4.60 8.49
C PRO A 216 9.58 6.13 8.52
N GLY A 217 10.82 6.59 8.78
CA GLY A 217 11.15 8.01 8.79
C GLY A 217 12.15 8.42 9.88
N ASN A 218 12.44 7.54 10.84
CA ASN A 218 13.14 7.83 12.10
C ASN A 218 14.45 8.64 11.97
N LEU A 219 15.19 8.49 10.88
CA LEU A 219 16.51 9.09 10.69
C LEU A 219 16.47 10.41 9.90
N LEU A 220 15.37 11.16 10.04
CA LEU A 220 15.24 12.49 9.46
C LEU A 220 16.11 13.49 10.22
N VAL A 221 16.72 14.41 9.49
CA VAL A 221 17.40 15.60 10.03
C VAL A 221 16.64 16.84 9.59
N LEU A 222 16.39 17.76 10.50
CA LEU A 222 15.86 19.08 10.18
C LEU A 222 16.90 20.14 10.55
N GLY A 223 17.16 21.04 9.63
CA GLY A 223 18.03 22.19 9.80
C GLY A 223 17.53 23.40 9.03
N GLU A 224 18.32 24.45 9.07
CA GLU A 224 18.03 25.72 8.41
C GLU A 224 19.33 26.37 7.94
N ILE A 225 19.30 27.01 6.78
CA ILE A 225 20.37 27.87 6.27
C ILE A 225 19.74 29.13 5.69
N ASP A 226 20.17 30.30 6.12
CA ASP A 226 19.69 31.63 5.67
C ASP A 226 18.14 31.74 5.69
N GLY A 227 17.50 31.19 6.75
CA GLY A 227 16.05 31.16 6.88
C GLY A 227 15.33 30.14 5.99
N LYS A 228 16.07 29.31 5.24
CA LYS A 228 15.51 28.25 4.37
C LYS A 228 15.64 26.88 5.02
N PRO A 229 14.58 26.06 5.02
CA PRO A 229 14.63 24.71 5.60
C PRO A 229 15.59 23.79 4.85
N VAL A 230 16.34 22.99 5.61
CA VAL A 230 17.17 21.90 5.10
C VAL A 230 16.66 20.60 5.70
N ILE A 231 16.24 19.65 4.86
CA ILE A 231 15.79 18.33 5.28
C ILE A 231 16.82 17.28 4.90
N GLY A 232 17.43 16.67 5.89
CA GLY A 232 18.18 15.44 5.70
C GLY A 232 17.20 14.26 5.61
N ALA A 233 17.00 13.74 4.41
CA ALA A 233 16.03 12.72 4.13
C ALA A 233 16.52 11.34 4.59
N PRO A 234 15.69 10.55 5.30
CA PRO A 234 16.03 9.18 5.67
C PRO A 234 16.08 8.27 4.43
N GLY A 235 16.83 7.17 4.50
CA GLY A 235 16.96 6.24 3.37
C GLY A 235 15.64 5.69 2.83
N CYS A 236 14.61 5.55 3.69
CA CYS A 236 13.26 5.11 3.30
C CYS A 236 12.53 6.13 2.40
N ALA A 237 12.91 7.41 2.42
CA ALA A 237 12.35 8.44 1.55
C ALA A 237 12.70 8.25 0.06
N ARG A 238 13.66 7.34 -0.26
CA ARG A 238 13.93 6.88 -1.64
C ARG A 238 12.84 5.96 -2.20
N SER A 239 11.88 5.53 -1.38
CA SER A 239 10.71 4.74 -1.78
C SER A 239 9.49 5.64 -2.01
N VAL A 240 8.58 5.22 -2.88
CA VAL A 240 7.28 5.89 -3.13
C VAL A 240 6.29 5.76 -1.96
N LYS A 241 6.57 4.86 -0.99
CA LYS A 241 5.71 4.65 0.18
C LYS A 241 5.76 5.86 1.11
N GLU A 242 4.62 6.22 1.68
CA GLU A 242 4.52 7.26 2.70
C GLU A 242 5.43 6.96 3.90
N ASN A 243 6.06 8.02 4.42
CA ASN A 243 6.93 7.95 5.59
C ASN A 243 6.99 9.34 6.27
N GLY A 244 7.67 9.43 7.41
CA GLY A 244 7.75 10.69 8.18
C GLY A 244 8.33 11.87 7.41
N PHE A 245 9.19 11.63 6.41
CA PHE A 245 9.69 12.69 5.54
C PHE A 245 8.56 13.39 4.76
N ASP A 246 7.54 12.63 4.31
CA ASP A 246 6.39 13.21 3.59
C ASP A 246 5.63 14.21 4.47
N TRP A 247 5.44 13.90 5.75
CA TRP A 247 4.74 14.77 6.69
C TRP A 247 5.45 16.10 6.95
N VAL A 248 6.78 16.06 6.99
CA VAL A 248 7.61 17.28 7.15
C VAL A 248 7.63 18.06 5.85
N LEU A 249 7.86 17.39 4.72
CA LEU A 249 7.90 18.02 3.40
C LEU A 249 6.57 18.73 3.08
N ASP A 250 5.42 18.08 3.29
CA ASP A 250 4.11 18.65 3.01
C ASP A 250 3.89 19.97 3.78
N ARG A 251 4.23 19.99 5.07
CA ARG A 251 4.12 21.22 5.89
C ARG A 251 5.03 22.34 5.37
N LEU A 252 6.26 22.03 5.04
CA LEU A 252 7.21 23.02 4.50
C LEU A 252 6.78 23.53 3.12
N MET A 253 6.25 22.64 2.26
CA MET A 253 5.69 23.01 0.94
C MET A 253 4.45 23.90 1.05
N ALA A 254 3.68 23.76 2.13
CA ALA A 254 2.55 24.65 2.46
C ALA A 254 3.00 25.96 3.16
N GLY A 255 4.31 26.20 3.29
CA GLY A 255 4.84 27.41 3.92
C GLY A 255 4.75 27.40 5.45
N MET A 256 4.42 26.28 6.06
CA MET A 256 4.34 26.15 7.51
C MET A 256 5.75 25.95 8.09
N SER A 257 6.01 26.56 9.25
CA SER A 257 7.23 26.26 10.02
C SER A 257 7.08 24.90 10.71
N VAL A 258 8.16 24.13 10.75
CA VAL A 258 8.22 22.86 11.49
C VAL A 258 9.27 23.00 12.59
N MET A 259 8.79 22.99 13.84
CA MET A 259 9.64 23.13 15.02
C MET A 259 9.95 21.75 15.63
N PRO A 260 11.02 21.63 16.46
CA PRO A 260 11.34 20.39 17.17
C PRO A 260 10.15 19.75 17.92
N LYS A 261 9.31 20.59 18.57
CA LYS A 261 8.10 20.15 19.27
C LYS A 261 7.07 19.50 18.34
N ASP A 262 6.97 19.99 17.11
CA ASP A 262 6.01 19.49 16.12
C ASP A 262 6.43 18.10 15.63
N ILE A 263 7.74 17.89 15.41
CA ILE A 263 8.29 16.57 15.09
C ILE A 263 8.09 15.61 16.27
N ALA A 264 8.42 16.03 17.49
CA ALA A 264 8.25 15.20 18.69
C ALA A 264 6.79 14.76 18.90
N ALA A 265 5.83 15.59 18.52
CA ALA A 265 4.39 15.31 18.61
C ALA A 265 3.86 14.32 17.56
N MET A 266 4.65 13.93 16.54
CA MET A 266 4.24 13.00 15.50
C MET A 266 4.21 11.52 15.92
N GLY A 267 4.54 11.21 17.19
CA GLY A 267 4.65 9.82 17.66
C GLY A 267 3.33 9.05 17.63
N VAL A 268 2.22 9.70 18.02
CA VAL A 268 0.89 9.06 17.95
C VAL A 268 0.42 9.06 16.49
N GLY A 269 0.20 7.85 15.93
CA GLY A 269 -0.06 7.64 14.51
C GLY A 269 1.21 7.56 13.65
N GLY A 270 2.41 7.70 14.24
CA GLY A 270 3.69 7.63 13.55
C GLY A 270 4.16 6.21 13.17
N LEU A 271 3.47 5.16 13.58
CA LEU A 271 3.73 3.81 13.12
C LEU A 271 2.94 3.55 11.83
N LEU A 272 3.60 3.77 10.67
CA LEU A 272 2.96 3.75 9.34
C LEU A 272 2.95 2.36 8.68
N LEU A 273 3.69 1.40 9.21
CA LEU A 273 3.78 0.05 8.66
C LEU A 273 3.32 -0.96 9.70
N ASP A 274 2.19 -1.60 9.45
CA ASP A 274 1.84 -2.88 10.05
C ASP A 274 2.75 -3.97 9.44
N SER A 275 3.94 -4.13 10.00
CA SER A 275 4.81 -5.25 9.63
C SER A 275 5.13 -6.09 10.86
N PRO A 276 4.56 -7.31 10.97
CA PRO A 276 4.95 -8.28 11.99
C PRO A 276 6.44 -8.63 11.98
N ALA A 277 7.15 -8.32 10.87
CA ALA A 277 8.57 -8.62 10.68
C ALA A 277 9.53 -7.71 11.49
N ARG A 278 9.05 -6.68 12.21
CA ARG A 278 9.91 -5.77 13.00
C ARG A 278 9.95 -6.05 14.51
N ILE A 279 9.30 -7.10 14.98
CA ILE A 279 9.32 -7.50 16.41
C ILE A 279 10.64 -8.21 16.80
N ALA A 280 11.51 -8.54 15.84
CA ALA A 280 12.82 -9.13 16.14
C ALA A 280 13.87 -8.05 16.47
N PRO A 281 14.66 -8.19 17.58
CA PRO A 281 15.76 -7.29 17.87
C PRO A 281 16.77 -7.26 16.72
N ARG A 282 17.38 -6.10 16.48
CA ARG A 282 18.50 -5.94 15.53
C ARG A 282 19.73 -6.65 16.09
N ASP A 283 19.80 -7.97 15.95
CA ASP A 283 21.08 -8.66 16.03
C ASP A 283 21.89 -8.31 14.78
N GLY A 284 23.06 -7.72 14.98
CA GLY A 284 23.91 -7.14 13.95
C GLY A 284 24.52 -8.13 12.95
N ARG A 285 23.68 -8.85 12.24
CA ARG A 285 24.02 -9.57 11.03
C ARG A 285 23.12 -9.05 9.91
N ALA A 286 23.74 -8.41 8.91
CA ALA A 286 23.10 -8.13 7.64
C ALA A 286 22.44 -9.42 7.12
N SER A 287 21.14 -9.56 7.32
CA SER A 287 20.36 -10.63 6.75
C SER A 287 20.39 -10.38 5.23
N ARG A 288 21.12 -11.23 4.50
CA ARG A 288 20.88 -11.40 3.06
C ARG A 288 19.36 -11.54 2.93
N LYS A 289 18.72 -10.70 2.06
CA LYS A 289 17.33 -10.90 1.65
C LYS A 289 17.21 -12.37 1.26
N ARG A 290 16.56 -13.18 2.11
CA ARG A 290 16.25 -14.56 1.77
C ARG A 290 15.26 -14.47 0.62
N ASP A 291 15.61 -14.97 -0.53
CA ASP A 291 14.68 -15.12 -1.65
C ASP A 291 13.55 -16.03 -1.18
N LEU A 292 12.36 -15.47 -1.01
CA LEU A 292 11.20 -16.24 -0.56
C LEU A 292 10.90 -17.34 -1.57
N ALA A 293 10.82 -18.55 -1.06
CA ALA A 293 10.61 -19.75 -1.83
C ALA A 293 9.12 -19.97 -2.05
N VAL A 294 8.67 -19.91 -3.31
CA VAL A 294 7.31 -20.27 -3.71
C VAL A 294 7.37 -21.59 -4.47
N MET A 295 6.63 -22.59 -4.01
CA MET A 295 6.42 -23.82 -4.74
C MET A 295 5.17 -23.69 -5.62
N ILE A 296 5.27 -24.08 -6.89
CA ILE A 296 4.15 -24.11 -7.82
C ILE A 296 3.60 -25.53 -7.87
N ALA A 297 2.37 -25.73 -7.40
CA ALA A 297 1.65 -26.98 -7.48
C ALA A 297 0.64 -26.93 -8.63
N VAL A 298 0.94 -27.64 -9.72
CA VAL A 298 0.01 -27.83 -10.83
C VAL A 298 -0.90 -29.02 -10.49
N LEU A 299 -2.17 -28.76 -10.22
CA LEU A 299 -3.14 -29.78 -9.85
C LEU A 299 -3.68 -30.48 -11.11
N ALA A 300 -3.31 -31.75 -11.27
CA ALA A 300 -3.60 -32.60 -12.41
C ALA A 300 -4.24 -33.94 -12.03
N ALA A 301 -5.00 -33.96 -10.92
CA ALA A 301 -5.58 -35.17 -10.36
C ALA A 301 -7.09 -35.36 -10.68
N GLY A 302 -7.71 -34.43 -11.39
CA GLY A 302 -9.16 -34.38 -11.64
C GLY A 302 -9.68 -35.57 -12.51
N GLN A 303 -10.88 -36.04 -12.20
CA GLN A 303 -11.50 -37.19 -12.88
C GLN A 303 -12.06 -36.88 -14.27
N SER A 304 -12.15 -35.62 -14.68
CA SER A 304 -12.72 -35.20 -15.97
C SER A 304 -14.12 -35.81 -16.27
N SER A 305 -14.97 -35.97 -15.25
CA SER A 305 -16.25 -36.69 -15.31
C SER A 305 -17.20 -36.22 -16.42
N ARG A 306 -17.08 -34.92 -16.82
CA ARG A 306 -17.90 -34.34 -17.90
C ARG A 306 -17.38 -34.62 -19.32
N MET A 307 -16.23 -35.31 -19.44
CA MET A 307 -15.58 -35.61 -20.73
C MET A 307 -15.95 -36.96 -21.35
N GLY A 308 -16.83 -37.76 -20.69
CA GLY A 308 -17.31 -39.04 -21.20
C GLY A 308 -16.19 -40.07 -21.36
N GLY A 309 -15.28 -40.20 -20.39
CA GLY A 309 -14.21 -41.17 -20.33
C GLY A 309 -12.84 -40.67 -20.83
N ALA A 310 -12.77 -39.57 -21.56
CA ALA A 310 -11.51 -38.92 -21.92
C ALA A 310 -11.01 -38.01 -20.78
N ASN A 311 -9.67 -37.90 -20.65
CA ASN A 311 -9.10 -36.95 -19.67
C ASN A 311 -8.80 -35.61 -20.36
N LYS A 312 -9.46 -34.53 -19.89
CA LYS A 312 -9.26 -33.18 -20.46
C LYS A 312 -7.81 -32.71 -20.44
N LEU A 313 -7.03 -33.13 -19.44
CA LEU A 313 -5.63 -32.77 -19.27
C LEU A 313 -4.71 -33.37 -20.34
N LEU A 314 -5.17 -34.44 -20.99
CA LEU A 314 -4.46 -35.07 -22.12
C LEU A 314 -4.93 -34.55 -23.48
N ALA A 315 -5.95 -33.68 -23.55
CA ALA A 315 -6.36 -33.04 -24.80
C ALA A 315 -5.20 -32.24 -25.39
N ILE A 316 -5.06 -32.28 -26.71
CA ILE A 316 -3.93 -31.70 -27.44
C ILE A 316 -4.23 -30.24 -27.83
N PHE A 317 -3.41 -29.32 -27.39
CA PHE A 317 -3.39 -27.92 -27.78
C PHE A 317 -2.03 -27.59 -28.40
N ASP A 318 -2.02 -27.03 -29.59
CA ASP A 318 -0.78 -26.71 -30.33
C ASP A 318 0.23 -27.87 -30.37
N GLY A 319 -0.28 -29.11 -30.52
CA GLY A 319 0.54 -30.30 -30.60
C GLY A 319 1.02 -30.88 -29.25
N LYS A 320 0.63 -30.30 -28.13
CA LYS A 320 1.03 -30.73 -26.78
C LYS A 320 -0.18 -31.02 -25.90
N PRO A 321 -0.09 -32.00 -24.96
CA PRO A 321 -1.11 -32.17 -23.93
C PRO A 321 -1.33 -30.91 -23.07
N LEU A 322 -2.56 -30.62 -22.72
CA LEU A 322 -2.92 -29.43 -21.95
C LEU A 322 -2.14 -29.30 -20.62
N VAL A 323 -2.06 -30.39 -19.85
CA VAL A 323 -1.28 -30.44 -18.61
C VAL A 323 0.20 -30.14 -18.84
N ARG A 324 0.77 -30.64 -19.95
CA ARG A 324 2.18 -30.36 -20.28
C ARG A 324 2.40 -28.87 -20.51
N ARG A 325 1.50 -28.19 -21.21
CA ARG A 325 1.57 -26.74 -21.45
C ARG A 325 1.53 -25.96 -20.14
N SER A 326 0.61 -26.30 -19.23
CA SER A 326 0.52 -25.66 -17.93
C SER A 326 1.78 -25.86 -17.08
N VAL A 327 2.37 -27.07 -17.11
CA VAL A 327 3.62 -27.36 -16.39
C VAL A 327 4.83 -26.67 -17.06
N GLU A 328 4.91 -26.64 -18.40
CA GLU A 328 5.97 -25.89 -19.12
C GLU A 328 5.98 -24.41 -18.71
N ASN A 329 4.81 -23.76 -18.65
CA ASN A 329 4.68 -22.37 -18.20
C ASN A 329 5.13 -22.19 -16.74
N ALA A 330 4.80 -23.13 -15.87
CA ALA A 330 5.23 -23.12 -14.48
C ALA A 330 6.76 -23.28 -14.34
N VAL A 331 7.35 -24.22 -15.05
CA VAL A 331 8.81 -24.45 -15.07
C VAL A 331 9.57 -23.27 -15.67
N GLU A 332 9.02 -22.65 -16.71
CA GLU A 332 9.62 -21.44 -17.28
C GLU A 332 9.57 -20.25 -16.30
N ALA A 333 8.54 -20.20 -15.47
CA ALA A 333 8.39 -19.13 -14.47
C ALA A 333 9.37 -19.26 -13.30
N ASP A 334 9.49 -20.45 -12.72
CA ASP A 334 10.42 -20.73 -11.59
C ASP A 334 10.93 -22.18 -11.64
N ARG A 335 12.18 -22.34 -12.07
CA ARG A 335 12.83 -23.66 -12.24
C ARG A 335 13.13 -24.29 -10.87
N GLY A 336 12.94 -25.62 -10.79
CA GLY A 336 13.30 -26.43 -9.63
C GLY A 336 12.32 -26.38 -8.47
N ARG A 337 11.19 -25.67 -8.60
CA ARG A 337 10.16 -25.56 -7.56
C ARG A 337 8.74 -25.85 -8.07
N VAL A 338 8.65 -26.75 -9.05
CA VAL A 338 7.36 -27.14 -9.65
C VAL A 338 7.05 -28.58 -9.31
N ILE A 339 5.83 -28.81 -8.83
CA ILE A 339 5.28 -30.17 -8.68
C ILE A 339 4.01 -30.31 -9.51
N ALA A 340 3.75 -31.51 -10.02
CA ALA A 340 2.49 -31.89 -10.64
C ALA A 340 1.81 -32.92 -9.73
N VAL A 341 0.63 -32.57 -9.22
CA VAL A 341 -0.17 -33.48 -8.36
C VAL A 341 -1.06 -34.30 -9.28
N THR A 342 -0.78 -35.60 -9.40
CA THR A 342 -1.51 -36.55 -10.23
C THR A 342 -2.50 -37.39 -9.42
N GLY A 343 -3.48 -37.98 -10.08
CA GLY A 343 -4.50 -38.86 -9.46
C GLY A 343 -5.15 -39.75 -10.50
N HIS A 344 -6.25 -39.33 -11.12
CA HIS A 344 -6.87 -40.06 -12.20
C HIS A 344 -5.94 -40.12 -13.43
N MET A 345 -5.72 -41.32 -14.00
CA MET A 345 -4.81 -41.56 -15.10
C MET A 345 -3.38 -41.02 -14.81
N ALA A 346 -2.88 -41.34 -13.63
CA ALA A 346 -1.62 -40.77 -13.13
C ALA A 346 -0.40 -41.12 -14.04
N ASP A 347 -0.39 -42.34 -14.56
CA ASP A 347 0.73 -42.84 -15.39
C ASP A 347 0.78 -42.10 -16.75
N GLU A 348 -0.38 -41.87 -17.38
CA GLU A 348 -0.50 -41.14 -18.63
C GLU A 348 -0.16 -39.69 -18.47
N ILE A 349 -0.62 -39.06 -17.37
CA ILE A 349 -0.26 -37.67 -17.02
C ILE A 349 1.26 -37.60 -16.80
N ALA A 350 1.83 -38.47 -15.96
CA ALA A 350 3.27 -38.51 -15.73
C ALA A 350 4.09 -38.75 -17.02
N ALA A 351 3.61 -39.66 -17.90
CA ALA A 351 4.25 -39.89 -19.20
C ALA A 351 4.25 -38.62 -20.05
N SER A 352 3.18 -37.84 -20.06
CA SER A 352 3.08 -36.59 -20.82
C SER A 352 4.04 -35.49 -20.33
N LEU A 353 4.52 -35.58 -19.09
CA LEU A 353 5.42 -34.61 -18.45
C LEU A 353 6.90 -35.00 -18.51
N ARG A 354 7.23 -36.15 -19.13
CA ARG A 354 8.62 -36.60 -19.25
C ARG A 354 9.51 -35.56 -19.91
N GLY A 355 10.71 -35.36 -19.33
CA GLY A 355 11.71 -34.42 -19.84
C GLY A 355 11.52 -32.97 -19.34
N LEU A 356 10.51 -32.70 -18.51
CA LEU A 356 10.37 -31.43 -17.81
C LEU A 356 11.00 -31.51 -16.41
N ASP A 357 11.49 -30.38 -15.92
CA ASP A 357 12.01 -30.21 -14.56
C ASP A 357 10.85 -30.05 -13.58
N VAL A 358 10.13 -31.14 -13.32
CA VAL A 358 8.95 -31.19 -12.46
C VAL A 358 8.94 -32.47 -11.64
N SER A 359 8.63 -32.37 -10.35
CA SER A 359 8.42 -33.51 -9.47
C SER A 359 6.96 -33.99 -9.53
N ILE A 360 6.75 -35.30 -9.68
CA ILE A 360 5.40 -35.87 -9.68
C ILE A 360 5.01 -36.28 -8.27
N VAL A 361 3.85 -35.82 -7.81
CA VAL A 361 3.25 -36.17 -6.51
C VAL A 361 1.95 -36.90 -6.78
N HIS A 362 1.91 -38.20 -6.45
CA HIS A 362 0.67 -38.99 -6.61
C HIS A 362 -0.27 -38.77 -5.43
N ASN A 363 -1.50 -38.40 -5.70
CA ASN A 363 -2.58 -38.31 -4.71
C ASN A 363 -3.52 -39.52 -4.84
N PRO A 364 -3.39 -40.56 -4.01
CA PRO A 364 -4.29 -41.73 -4.08
C PRO A 364 -5.73 -41.40 -3.66
N ALA A 365 -5.93 -40.31 -2.93
CA ALA A 365 -7.23 -39.86 -2.43
C ALA A 365 -7.93 -38.86 -3.38
N TYR A 366 -7.51 -38.75 -4.65
CA TYR A 366 -8.00 -37.77 -5.60
C TYR A 366 -9.53 -37.75 -5.76
N ALA A 367 -10.18 -38.93 -5.58
CA ALA A 367 -11.63 -39.07 -5.66
C ALA A 367 -12.38 -38.30 -4.53
N LEU A 368 -11.69 -37.88 -3.46
CA LEU A 368 -12.26 -37.10 -2.37
C LEU A 368 -12.37 -35.59 -2.69
N GLY A 369 -12.01 -35.18 -3.91
CA GLY A 369 -12.15 -33.81 -4.38
C GLY A 369 -10.87 -32.97 -4.32
N LEU A 370 -11.01 -31.70 -4.69
CA LEU A 370 -9.89 -30.75 -4.88
C LEU A 370 -9.04 -30.56 -3.60
N ALA A 371 -9.67 -30.54 -2.42
CA ALA A 371 -8.99 -30.41 -1.14
C ALA A 371 -7.92 -31.48 -0.92
N SER A 372 -8.17 -32.72 -1.37
CA SER A 372 -7.17 -33.83 -1.23
C SER A 372 -5.90 -33.56 -2.04
N SER A 373 -6.02 -32.97 -3.23
CA SER A 373 -4.89 -32.63 -4.08
C SER A 373 -4.11 -31.43 -3.54
N ILE A 374 -4.77 -30.45 -2.95
CA ILE A 374 -4.10 -29.33 -2.26
C ILE A 374 -3.30 -29.86 -1.05
N LYS A 375 -3.88 -30.78 -0.26
CA LYS A 375 -3.16 -31.41 0.86
C LYS A 375 -1.93 -32.19 0.39
N ALA A 376 -2.06 -32.95 -0.68
CA ALA A 376 -0.92 -33.68 -1.24
C ALA A 376 0.22 -32.71 -1.65
N ALA A 377 -0.13 -31.56 -2.21
CA ALA A 377 0.82 -30.51 -2.51
C ALA A 377 1.48 -29.93 -1.26
N LEU A 378 0.70 -29.67 -0.19
CA LEU A 378 1.23 -29.17 1.07
C LEU A 378 2.22 -30.13 1.74
N VAL A 379 1.89 -31.42 1.72
CA VAL A 379 2.79 -32.47 2.28
C VAL A 379 4.11 -32.56 1.51
N ALA A 380 4.06 -32.35 0.20
CA ALA A 380 5.24 -32.34 -0.66
C ALA A 380 6.05 -31.02 -0.58
N ALA A 381 5.50 -29.98 0.03
CA ALA A 381 6.17 -28.70 0.14
C ALA A 381 7.40 -28.79 1.07
N PRO A 382 8.60 -28.35 0.60
CA PRO A 382 9.80 -28.32 1.41
C PRO A 382 9.61 -27.46 2.68
N ALA A 383 10.37 -27.79 3.74
CA ALA A 383 10.29 -27.06 4.99
C ALA A 383 10.70 -25.58 4.89
N ASP A 384 11.43 -25.21 3.87
CA ASP A 384 11.86 -23.83 3.56
C ASP A 384 10.94 -23.10 2.59
N CYS A 385 9.81 -23.71 2.17
CA CYS A 385 8.84 -23.11 1.28
C CYS A 385 8.00 -22.06 2.02
N ASP A 386 8.01 -20.82 1.55
CA ASP A 386 7.32 -19.68 2.18
C ASP A 386 5.89 -19.50 1.63
N GLY A 387 5.62 -19.96 0.41
CA GLY A 387 4.32 -19.89 -0.25
C GLY A 387 4.05 -21.05 -1.20
N LEU A 388 2.78 -21.48 -1.28
CA LEU A 388 2.31 -22.48 -2.22
C LEU A 388 1.41 -21.82 -3.27
N MET A 389 1.82 -21.83 -4.54
CA MET A 389 0.94 -21.48 -5.65
C MET A 389 0.08 -22.69 -6.03
N ILE A 390 -1.23 -22.54 -5.91
CA ILE A 390 -2.22 -23.51 -6.39
C ILE A 390 -2.59 -23.12 -7.81
N HIS A 391 -2.15 -23.92 -8.78
CA HIS A 391 -2.41 -23.71 -10.20
C HIS A 391 -3.16 -24.91 -10.76
N LEU A 392 -4.25 -24.67 -11.48
CA LEU A 392 -5.04 -25.76 -12.09
C LEU A 392 -4.41 -26.15 -13.43
N GLY A 393 -4.26 -27.46 -13.66
CA GLY A 393 -3.63 -28.01 -14.85
C GLY A 393 -4.41 -27.82 -16.17
N ASP A 394 -5.67 -27.37 -16.06
CA ASP A 394 -6.61 -27.14 -17.18
C ASP A 394 -6.76 -25.67 -17.59
N MET A 395 -5.83 -24.80 -17.17
CA MET A 395 -5.84 -23.36 -17.46
C MET A 395 -4.76 -22.99 -18.49
N PRO A 396 -5.01 -23.18 -19.79
CA PRO A 396 -3.99 -23.01 -20.84
C PRO A 396 -3.57 -21.57 -21.09
N ALA A 397 -4.39 -20.60 -20.69
CA ALA A 397 -4.15 -19.18 -20.91
C ALA A 397 -3.23 -18.54 -19.83
N VAL A 398 -2.95 -19.25 -18.72
CA VAL A 398 -2.02 -18.75 -17.69
C VAL A 398 -0.58 -18.92 -18.19
N SER A 399 0.08 -17.81 -18.49
CA SER A 399 1.45 -17.76 -19.01
C SER A 399 2.51 -17.77 -17.91
N ALA A 400 3.75 -18.08 -18.27
CA ALA A 400 4.90 -17.96 -17.38
C ALA A 400 5.09 -16.52 -16.85
N GLN A 401 4.72 -15.51 -17.64
CA GLN A 401 4.78 -14.11 -17.21
C GLN A 401 3.76 -13.81 -16.10
N HIS A 402 2.53 -14.33 -16.19
CA HIS A 402 1.51 -14.20 -15.16
C HIS A 402 1.98 -14.82 -13.83
N ILE A 403 2.56 -16.04 -13.92
CA ILE A 403 3.10 -16.74 -12.74
C ILE A 403 4.24 -15.95 -12.10
N ARG A 404 5.21 -15.46 -12.89
CA ARG A 404 6.33 -14.62 -12.40
C ARG A 404 5.81 -13.36 -11.69
N MET A 405 4.87 -12.65 -12.31
CA MET A 405 4.28 -11.43 -11.73
C MET A 405 3.63 -11.70 -10.37
N MET A 406 2.91 -12.80 -10.22
CA MET A 406 2.30 -13.21 -8.95
C MET A 406 3.36 -13.56 -7.89
N ILE A 407 4.41 -14.30 -8.26
CA ILE A 407 5.52 -14.63 -7.35
C ILE A 407 6.25 -13.37 -6.90
N ASP A 408 6.50 -12.44 -7.80
CA ASP A 408 7.18 -11.17 -7.47
C ASP A 408 6.35 -10.33 -6.51
N LEU A 409 5.02 -10.26 -6.69
CA LEU A 409 4.13 -9.59 -5.76
C LEU A 409 4.09 -10.28 -4.39
N PHE A 410 4.08 -11.62 -4.35
CA PHE A 410 4.19 -12.36 -3.09
C PHE A 410 5.50 -12.03 -2.35
N ARG A 411 6.62 -11.97 -3.07
CA ARG A 411 7.94 -11.56 -2.54
C ARG A 411 7.94 -10.09 -2.08
N GLN A 412 7.29 -9.19 -2.82
CA GLN A 412 7.15 -7.78 -2.44
C GLN A 412 6.37 -7.61 -1.11
N HIS A 413 5.39 -8.47 -0.88
CA HIS A 413 4.63 -8.54 0.38
C HIS A 413 5.31 -9.40 1.46
N ASN A 414 6.59 -9.75 1.29
CA ASN A 414 7.39 -10.54 2.23
C ASN A 414 6.73 -11.87 2.64
N GLY A 415 5.93 -12.49 1.77
CA GLY A 415 5.24 -13.74 2.05
C GLY A 415 4.08 -13.63 3.04
N ASN A 416 3.58 -12.43 3.33
CA ASN A 416 2.53 -12.17 4.32
C ASN A 416 1.19 -11.76 3.67
N ALA A 417 0.97 -12.09 2.41
CA ALA A 417 -0.27 -11.83 1.70
C ALA A 417 -0.69 -13.03 0.87
N VAL A 418 -1.98 -13.21 0.69
CA VAL A 418 -2.52 -14.08 -0.36
C VAL A 418 -2.43 -13.32 -1.67
N VAL A 419 -1.84 -13.90 -2.71
CA VAL A 419 -1.81 -13.31 -4.06
C VAL A 419 -2.73 -14.11 -4.97
N ARG A 420 -3.73 -13.47 -5.54
CA ARG A 420 -4.80 -14.13 -6.28
C ARG A 420 -4.97 -13.54 -7.68
N ALA A 421 -5.04 -14.39 -8.69
CA ALA A 421 -5.40 -13.97 -10.03
C ALA A 421 -6.87 -13.52 -10.12
N VAL A 422 -7.10 -12.44 -10.87
CA VAL A 422 -8.43 -11.93 -11.17
C VAL A 422 -8.55 -11.55 -12.65
N THR A 423 -9.79 -11.47 -13.14
CA THR A 423 -10.08 -10.90 -14.47
C THR A 423 -9.94 -9.37 -14.45
N ASP A 424 -10.00 -8.74 -15.61
CA ASP A 424 -9.99 -7.27 -15.71
C ASP A 424 -11.20 -6.62 -15.00
N GLU A 425 -12.30 -7.37 -14.84
CA GLU A 425 -13.50 -6.98 -14.10
C GLU A 425 -13.41 -7.32 -12.59
N VAL A 426 -12.20 -7.71 -12.13
CA VAL A 426 -11.91 -8.08 -10.73
C VAL A 426 -12.69 -9.32 -10.27
N GLU A 427 -13.14 -10.17 -11.19
CA GLU A 427 -13.68 -11.47 -10.84
C GLU A 427 -12.57 -12.43 -10.43
N ARG A 428 -12.78 -13.12 -9.33
CA ARG A 428 -11.82 -14.04 -8.70
C ARG A 428 -11.53 -15.26 -9.58
N GLY A 429 -10.25 -15.63 -9.68
CA GLY A 429 -9.80 -16.77 -10.47
C GLY A 429 -8.63 -17.53 -9.86
N ASN A 430 -7.95 -18.28 -10.70
CA ASN A 430 -6.71 -18.99 -10.40
C ASN A 430 -5.62 -18.52 -11.37
N PRO A 431 -4.32 -18.68 -11.00
CA PRO A 431 -3.75 -19.30 -9.79
C PRO A 431 -3.94 -18.44 -8.52
N VAL A 432 -3.68 -19.06 -7.36
CA VAL A 432 -3.59 -18.37 -6.08
C VAL A 432 -2.33 -18.80 -5.33
N ILE A 433 -1.60 -17.85 -4.75
CA ILE A 433 -0.48 -18.14 -3.83
C ILE A 433 -0.98 -17.96 -2.40
N VAL A 434 -0.87 -19.03 -1.62
CA VAL A 434 -1.19 -19.02 -0.20
C VAL A 434 0.10 -19.00 0.62
N PRO A 435 0.23 -18.08 1.58
CA PRO A 435 1.40 -18.01 2.46
C PRO A 435 1.43 -19.18 3.45
N ARG A 436 2.61 -19.50 3.94
CA ARG A 436 2.86 -20.61 4.88
C ARG A 436 1.97 -20.56 6.12
N GLN A 437 1.59 -19.36 6.56
CA GLN A 437 0.72 -19.14 7.71
C GLN A 437 -0.65 -19.81 7.58
N LEU A 438 -1.12 -20.06 6.35
CA LEU A 438 -2.40 -20.72 6.07
C LEU A 438 -2.29 -22.24 5.90
N TYR A 439 -1.10 -22.83 5.91
CA TYR A 439 -0.90 -24.26 5.62
C TYR A 439 -1.62 -25.16 6.62
N GLU A 440 -1.58 -24.84 7.92
CA GLU A 440 -2.27 -25.60 8.95
C GLU A 440 -3.79 -25.58 8.73
N ALA A 441 -4.36 -24.40 8.49
CA ALA A 441 -5.78 -24.26 8.21
C ALA A 441 -6.20 -24.99 6.92
N ILE A 442 -5.37 -24.95 5.87
CA ILE A 442 -5.61 -25.67 4.60
C ILE A 442 -5.48 -27.19 4.77
N SER A 443 -4.63 -27.65 5.68
CA SER A 443 -4.42 -29.08 5.92
C SER A 443 -5.67 -29.81 6.45
N VAL A 444 -6.61 -29.11 7.05
CA VAL A 444 -7.88 -29.67 7.56
C VAL A 444 -9.06 -29.57 6.58
N LEU A 445 -8.88 -28.97 5.36
CA LEU A 445 -9.91 -28.92 4.32
C LEU A 445 -10.43 -30.33 3.97
N SER A 446 -11.68 -30.43 3.57
CA SER A 446 -12.29 -31.71 3.12
C SER A 446 -13.28 -31.46 1.96
N GLY A 447 -13.45 -32.49 1.10
CA GLY A 447 -14.39 -32.46 -0.01
C GLY A 447 -13.90 -31.70 -1.25
N ASP A 448 -14.82 -31.32 -2.13
CA ASP A 448 -14.53 -30.61 -3.38
C ASP A 448 -14.51 -29.09 -3.17
N VAL A 449 -13.79 -28.66 -2.13
CA VAL A 449 -13.68 -27.26 -1.71
C VAL A 449 -12.24 -26.79 -1.85
N GLY A 450 -12.05 -25.66 -2.53
CA GLY A 450 -10.75 -25.01 -2.61
C GLY A 450 -10.40 -24.23 -1.33
N ALA A 451 -9.22 -23.60 -1.31
CA ALA A 451 -8.75 -22.81 -0.16
C ALA A 451 -9.57 -21.53 0.11
N ARG A 452 -10.62 -21.25 -0.68
CA ARG A 452 -11.37 -20.00 -0.69
C ARG A 452 -11.89 -19.59 0.69
N HIS A 453 -12.56 -20.48 1.42
CA HIS A 453 -13.13 -20.13 2.74
C HIS A 453 -12.06 -19.77 3.76
N ILE A 454 -10.90 -20.45 3.70
CA ILE A 454 -9.76 -20.16 4.59
C ILE A 454 -9.16 -18.81 4.27
N ILE A 455 -9.04 -18.49 2.97
CA ILE A 455 -8.55 -17.20 2.50
C ILE A 455 -9.49 -16.08 2.96
N GLU A 456 -10.80 -16.25 2.79
CA GLU A 456 -11.81 -15.25 3.17
C GLU A 456 -11.96 -15.10 4.70
N ALA A 457 -11.70 -16.16 5.46
CA ALA A 457 -11.72 -16.14 6.92
C ALA A 457 -10.39 -15.67 7.54
N SER A 458 -9.32 -15.56 6.73
CA SER A 458 -8.04 -15.10 7.20
C SER A 458 -8.00 -13.57 7.31
N GLU A 459 -7.28 -13.04 8.29
CA GLU A 459 -7.02 -11.61 8.42
C GLU A 459 -5.87 -11.13 7.51
N LEU A 460 -5.32 -12.01 6.66
CA LEU A 460 -4.21 -11.68 5.80
C LEU A 460 -4.65 -10.78 4.63
N PRO A 461 -3.80 -9.82 4.23
CA PRO A 461 -4.06 -9.03 3.03
C PRO A 461 -4.21 -9.91 1.79
N ILE A 462 -5.19 -9.59 0.95
CA ILE A 462 -5.37 -10.24 -0.36
C ILE A 462 -4.94 -9.26 -1.44
N VAL A 463 -3.98 -9.68 -2.26
CA VAL A 463 -3.47 -8.92 -3.40
C VAL A 463 -4.04 -9.51 -4.67
N ASP A 464 -4.96 -8.80 -5.30
CA ASP A 464 -5.57 -9.19 -6.57
C ASP A 464 -4.67 -8.79 -7.74
N VAL A 465 -4.41 -9.73 -8.63
CA VAL A 465 -3.52 -9.58 -9.79
C VAL A 465 -4.33 -9.74 -11.07
N PRO A 466 -4.56 -8.67 -11.84
CA PRO A 466 -5.28 -8.77 -13.09
C PRO A 466 -4.44 -9.51 -14.14
N ILE A 467 -4.93 -10.66 -14.58
CA ILE A 467 -4.36 -11.46 -15.68
C ILE A 467 -5.37 -11.68 -16.81
N GLY A 468 -6.42 -10.86 -16.84
CA GLY A 468 -7.48 -10.92 -17.83
C GLY A 468 -8.30 -12.20 -17.74
N SER A 469 -8.89 -12.60 -18.86
CA SER A 469 -9.70 -13.83 -18.95
C SER A 469 -8.94 -15.11 -18.58
N ALA A 470 -7.59 -15.08 -18.60
CA ALA A 470 -6.76 -16.22 -18.21
C ALA A 470 -7.01 -16.68 -16.77
N ALA A 471 -7.50 -15.81 -15.89
CA ALA A 471 -7.82 -16.13 -14.50
C ALA A 471 -8.98 -17.14 -14.35
N ARG A 472 -9.87 -17.25 -15.35
CA ARG A 472 -11.09 -18.05 -15.28
C ARG A 472 -11.32 -19.03 -16.45
N ILE A 473 -10.52 -18.95 -17.50
CA ILE A 473 -10.65 -19.88 -18.62
C ILE A 473 -10.10 -21.24 -18.20
N ASP A 474 -11.00 -22.13 -17.83
CA ASP A 474 -10.80 -23.57 -17.65
C ASP A 474 -11.50 -24.35 -18.78
N VAL A 475 -10.98 -25.52 -19.09
CA VAL A 475 -11.48 -26.36 -20.18
C VAL A 475 -12.18 -27.58 -19.60
N ASP A 476 -13.49 -27.47 -19.30
CA ASP A 476 -14.24 -28.47 -18.55
C ASP A 476 -15.06 -29.43 -19.41
N THR A 477 -15.38 -29.07 -20.65
CA THR A 477 -16.23 -29.87 -21.54
C THR A 477 -15.55 -30.13 -22.89
N ARG A 478 -16.07 -31.14 -23.64
CA ARG A 478 -15.58 -31.40 -25.00
C ARG A 478 -15.70 -30.21 -25.94
N GLU A 479 -16.83 -29.49 -25.83
CA GLU A 479 -17.05 -28.27 -26.62
C GLU A 479 -16.07 -27.17 -26.24
N ALA A 480 -15.80 -27.00 -24.92
CA ALA A 480 -14.81 -26.03 -24.46
C ALA A 480 -13.39 -26.35 -24.96
N VAL A 481 -12.99 -27.63 -25.03
CA VAL A 481 -11.72 -28.05 -25.62
C VAL A 481 -11.65 -27.61 -27.08
N VAL A 482 -12.69 -27.92 -27.88
CA VAL A 482 -12.72 -27.61 -29.31
C VAL A 482 -12.75 -26.11 -29.56
N ASN A 483 -13.58 -25.36 -28.80
CA ASN A 483 -13.70 -23.89 -28.88
C ASN A 483 -12.40 -23.18 -28.51
N ALA A 484 -11.61 -23.76 -27.61
CA ALA A 484 -10.29 -23.25 -27.25
C ALA A 484 -9.17 -23.70 -28.20
N GLY A 485 -9.52 -24.35 -29.35
CA GLY A 485 -8.55 -24.80 -30.35
C GLY A 485 -7.87 -26.14 -30.03
N GLY A 486 -8.39 -26.88 -29.04
CA GLY A 486 -7.84 -28.20 -28.66
C GLY A 486 -8.49 -29.37 -29.42
N ARG A 487 -7.83 -30.54 -29.35
CA ARG A 487 -8.32 -31.81 -29.90
C ARG A 487 -8.27 -32.87 -28.79
N ILE A 488 -9.37 -33.58 -28.64
CA ILE A 488 -9.47 -34.73 -27.74
C ILE A 488 -8.85 -35.96 -28.41
N VAL A 489 -8.01 -36.66 -27.67
CA VAL A 489 -7.33 -37.89 -28.10
C VAL A 489 -8.03 -39.11 -27.49
#